data_06e9fb3a61e46851122a9e9cb192e99f
#
_entry.id   06e9fb3a61e46851122a9e9cb192e99f
#
_cell.length_a   1.000
_cell.length_b   1.000
_cell.length_c   1.000
_cell.angle_alpha   90.00
_cell.angle_beta   90.00
_cell.angle_gamma   90.00
#
_symmetry.space_group_name_H-M   'P 1'
#
loop_
_entity.id
_entity.type
_entity.pdbx_description
1 polymer ?
#
loop_
_entity_poly.entity_id
_entity_poly.type
_entity_poly.pdbx_seq_one_letter_code
_entity_poly.pdbx_strand_id
1 'polypeptide(L)'
;MAEAAANTVSFLQNGYNGEVLEDLLTYTAQGNDTFREGLIHIKSGIQHKYTLPSIRLGDIIQDNVPTPTSTHGAKGENGENEYEFTERYLTPQDFMVYLEFNPRDYEKYWRFAQPEGNLVFRELDPKIQATMLRLLIDKKNEYIGNAIWTSAKGGSAAAGITCPADSIIIGRNKEKYFDGVIKRIIDNINATDKETIAGGQCVLAGNTELPDGAAVEKALYGIWKKCPKQIRKKAGLTFIMNFEQWDAYDQYVSDKMVKYSENTEINRYRFKGKRILPLVGIPEHTIVLGEFTTGMDSNLWMGVDYANDTEVLKVDRLQSNSELFFFQMRMKMDVNIVRPAEIVVHTAYKKAPTT
;
A
#
# COMPACT_ATOMS: atom_id res chain seq x y z
N MET A 1 7.88 59.54 -10.36
CA MET A 1 8.74 58.50 -9.83
C MET A 1 8.17 57.17 -10.25
N ALA A 2 8.78 56.53 -11.24
CA ALA A 2 8.35 55.23 -11.69
C ALA A 2 8.86 54.19 -10.65
N GLU A 3 7.92 53.49 -10.02
CA GLU A 3 8.23 52.35 -9.20
C GLU A 3 8.90 51.31 -10.09
N ALA A 4 10.13 50.99 -9.79
CA ALA A 4 10.83 49.88 -10.42
C ALA A 4 10.11 48.60 -9.94
N ALA A 5 9.34 47.97 -10.81
CA ALA A 5 8.77 46.67 -10.59
C ALA A 5 9.94 45.72 -10.25
N ALA A 6 9.96 45.23 -9.05
CA ALA A 6 10.92 44.22 -8.59
C ALA A 6 10.68 42.95 -9.40
N ASN A 7 11.51 42.69 -10.40
CA ASN A 7 11.52 41.42 -11.14
C ASN A 7 12.07 40.32 -10.25
N THR A 8 11.23 39.83 -9.35
CA THR A 8 11.58 38.70 -8.49
C THR A 8 10.97 37.44 -9.07
N VAL A 9 11.76 36.36 -9.14
CA VAL A 9 11.25 35.03 -9.40
C VAL A 9 10.35 34.67 -8.21
N SER A 10 9.04 34.79 -8.39
CA SER A 10 8.08 34.30 -7.43
C SER A 10 7.47 33.03 -7.97
N PHE A 11 7.54 31.95 -7.19
CA PHE A 11 6.48 30.95 -7.28
C PHE A 11 5.22 31.66 -6.79
N LEU A 12 4.14 31.54 -7.52
CA LEU A 12 2.84 31.89 -6.97
C LEU A 12 2.77 31.23 -5.60
N GLN A 13 2.59 32.04 -4.54
CA GLN A 13 2.36 31.53 -3.19
C GLN A 13 0.99 30.83 -3.16
N ASN A 14 0.95 29.67 -3.76
CA ASN A 14 -0.26 28.86 -3.79
C ASN A 14 -0.10 27.80 -2.71
N GLY A 15 -0.59 28.14 -1.53
CA GLY A 15 -1.08 27.10 -0.64
C GLY A 15 -2.27 26.46 -1.35
N TYR A 16 -2.12 25.27 -1.89
CA TYR A 16 -3.21 24.49 -2.44
C TYR A 16 -4.07 24.02 -1.28
N ASN A 17 -5.26 24.59 -1.13
CA ASN A 17 -6.20 24.27 -0.06
C ASN A 17 -7.51 23.75 -0.65
N GLY A 18 -8.19 22.87 0.09
CA GLY A 18 -9.52 22.40 -0.22
C GLY A 18 -9.59 21.39 -1.38
N GLU A 19 -10.60 21.54 -2.24
CA GLU A 19 -10.96 20.59 -3.30
C GLU A 19 -9.83 20.34 -4.30
N VAL A 20 -9.07 21.38 -4.67
CA VAL A 20 -7.91 21.26 -5.58
C VAL A 20 -6.78 20.44 -4.94
N LEU A 21 -6.58 20.56 -3.63
CA LEU A 21 -5.62 19.77 -2.89
C LEU A 21 -6.07 18.30 -2.79
N GLU A 22 -7.36 18.09 -2.54
CA GLU A 22 -7.95 16.75 -2.48
C GLU A 22 -7.85 16.06 -3.85
N ASP A 23 -8.13 16.77 -4.95
CA ASP A 23 -7.94 16.27 -6.31
C ASP A 23 -6.47 15.94 -6.61
N LEU A 24 -5.54 16.82 -6.23
CA LEU A 24 -4.10 16.60 -6.43
C LEU A 24 -3.59 15.40 -5.63
N LEU A 25 -4.05 15.25 -4.40
CA LEU A 25 -3.70 14.13 -3.52
C LEU A 25 -4.39 12.83 -3.97
N THR A 26 -5.62 12.91 -4.43
CA THR A 26 -6.34 11.78 -5.03
C THR A 26 -5.68 11.34 -6.32
N TYR A 27 -5.30 12.27 -7.19
CA TYR A 27 -4.54 11.99 -8.40
C TYR A 27 -3.17 11.35 -8.09
N THR A 28 -2.47 11.83 -7.06
CA THR A 28 -1.21 11.23 -6.62
C THR A 28 -1.39 9.84 -6.02
N ALA A 29 -2.47 9.58 -5.32
CA ALA A 29 -2.80 8.25 -4.83
C ALA A 29 -3.14 7.29 -5.98
N GLN A 30 -3.88 7.76 -6.99
CA GLN A 30 -4.29 6.99 -8.16
C GLN A 30 -3.14 6.68 -9.13
N GLY A 31 -2.04 7.42 -9.10
CA GLY A 31 -0.85 7.19 -9.94
C GLY A 31 -0.07 5.92 -9.63
N ASN A 32 -0.44 5.19 -8.60
CA ASN A 32 0.17 3.94 -8.19
C ASN A 32 -0.65 2.74 -8.67
N ASP A 33 0.04 1.67 -9.07
CA ASP A 33 -0.62 0.44 -9.55
C ASP A 33 -1.60 -0.14 -8.52
N THR A 34 -1.28 -0.11 -7.22
CA THR A 34 -2.17 -0.63 -6.16
C THR A 34 -3.49 0.14 -6.10
N PHE A 35 -3.47 1.45 -6.27
CA PHE A 35 -4.68 2.29 -6.29
C PHE A 35 -5.38 2.23 -7.63
N ARG A 36 -4.63 2.30 -8.73
CA ARG A 36 -5.18 2.22 -10.09
C ARG A 36 -5.99 0.95 -10.30
N GLU A 37 -5.52 -0.16 -9.73
CA GLU A 37 -6.19 -1.46 -9.81
C GLU A 37 -7.32 -1.63 -8.77
N GLY A 38 -7.55 -0.63 -7.93
CA GLY A 38 -8.65 -0.62 -6.97
C GLY A 38 -8.56 -1.67 -5.87
N LEU A 39 -7.36 -1.91 -5.34
CA LEU A 39 -7.11 -2.98 -4.37
C LEU A 39 -7.26 -2.55 -2.91
N ILE A 40 -7.28 -1.26 -2.66
CA ILE A 40 -7.22 -0.70 -1.30
C ILE A 40 -8.39 0.27 -1.06
N HIS A 41 -8.98 0.16 0.12
CA HIS A 41 -9.96 1.12 0.58
C HIS A 41 -9.27 2.26 1.33
N ILE A 42 -9.53 3.51 0.93
CA ILE A 42 -8.92 4.70 1.53
C ILE A 42 -9.90 5.33 2.51
N LYS A 43 -9.48 5.51 3.75
CA LYS A 43 -10.19 6.27 4.78
C LYS A 43 -9.44 7.56 5.07
N SER A 44 -10.04 8.69 4.71
CA SER A 44 -9.49 10.03 4.97
C SER A 44 -9.92 10.58 6.34
N GLY A 45 -9.23 11.61 6.81
CA GLY A 45 -9.59 12.36 8.02
C GLY A 45 -9.24 11.67 9.33
N ILE A 46 -8.21 10.82 9.36
CA ILE A 46 -7.75 10.14 10.58
C ILE A 46 -6.61 10.94 11.20
N GLN A 47 -6.90 11.69 12.26
CA GLN A 47 -5.90 12.50 12.96
C GLN A 47 -4.92 11.66 13.79
N HIS A 48 -5.43 10.68 14.56
CA HIS A 48 -4.61 9.89 15.48
C HIS A 48 -4.81 8.38 15.33
N LYS A 49 -6.02 7.91 15.55
CA LYS A 49 -6.33 6.48 15.55
C LYS A 49 -7.74 6.25 15.01
N TYR A 50 -7.87 5.27 14.14
CA TYR A 50 -9.16 4.80 13.65
C TYR A 50 -9.30 3.31 13.92
N THR A 51 -10.42 2.91 14.55
CA THR A 51 -10.70 1.51 14.84
C THR A 51 -11.38 0.85 13.65
N LEU A 52 -10.86 -0.29 13.24
CA LEU A 52 -11.44 -1.19 12.25
C LEU A 52 -12.18 -2.29 13.00
N PRO A 53 -13.50 -2.15 13.25
CA PRO A 53 -14.25 -3.16 14.00
C PRO A 53 -14.48 -4.38 13.13
N SER A 54 -14.29 -5.55 13.69
CA SER A 54 -14.67 -6.83 13.11
C SER A 54 -15.54 -7.57 14.11
N ILE A 55 -16.67 -8.08 13.64
CA ILE A 55 -17.62 -8.84 14.45
C ILE A 55 -17.63 -10.27 13.95
N ARG A 56 -17.40 -11.18 14.83
CA ARG A 56 -17.54 -12.62 14.58
C ARG A 56 -18.64 -13.17 15.48
N LEU A 57 -19.46 -14.05 14.91
CA LEU A 57 -20.43 -14.81 15.66
C LEU A 57 -19.99 -16.27 15.60
N GLY A 58 -19.97 -16.93 16.76
CA GLY A 58 -19.71 -18.36 16.87
C GLY A 58 -20.90 -19.21 16.40
N ASP A 59 -20.88 -20.49 16.69
CA ASP A 59 -22.00 -21.39 16.37
C ASP A 59 -23.20 -21.09 17.26
N ILE A 60 -24.31 -20.71 16.66
CA ILE A 60 -25.55 -20.31 17.36
C ILE A 60 -26.63 -21.38 17.38
N ILE A 61 -26.39 -22.47 16.65
CA ILE A 61 -27.40 -23.58 16.56
C ILE A 61 -27.26 -24.46 17.79
N GLN A 62 -28.36 -24.66 18.46
CA GLN A 62 -28.44 -25.52 19.66
C GLN A 62 -29.67 -26.42 19.59
N ASP A 63 -29.69 -27.45 20.44
CA ASP A 63 -30.83 -28.36 20.54
C ASP A 63 -32.10 -27.62 20.98
N ASN A 64 -33.23 -28.07 20.47
CA ASN A 64 -34.54 -27.58 20.88
C ASN A 64 -34.90 -28.12 22.26
N VAL A 65 -34.87 -27.26 23.27
CA VAL A 65 -35.18 -27.59 24.66
C VAL A 65 -36.34 -26.74 25.18
N PRO A 66 -37.18 -27.26 26.09
CA PRO A 66 -38.33 -26.51 26.61
C PRO A 66 -38.00 -25.21 27.28
N THR A 67 -36.82 -25.11 27.88
CA THR A 67 -36.32 -23.88 28.56
C THR A 67 -34.93 -23.55 28.02
N PRO A 68 -34.82 -22.84 26.89
CA PRO A 68 -33.52 -22.46 26.36
C PRO A 68 -32.82 -21.45 27.28
N THR A 69 -31.57 -21.67 27.54
CA THR A 69 -30.73 -20.78 28.32
C THR A 69 -29.46 -20.43 27.50
N SER A 70 -28.80 -19.34 27.82
CA SER A 70 -27.54 -18.97 27.17
C SER A 70 -26.40 -19.97 27.38
N THR A 71 -26.54 -20.88 28.33
CA THR A 71 -25.63 -22.00 28.62
C THR A 71 -26.03 -23.28 27.92
N HIS A 72 -27.18 -23.31 27.26
CA HIS A 72 -27.65 -24.45 26.49
C HIS A 72 -27.12 -24.41 25.07
N GLY A 73 -26.71 -25.54 24.59
CA GLY A 73 -26.07 -25.66 23.32
C GLY A 73 -24.59 -25.31 23.43
N ALA A 74 -23.95 -25.22 22.33
CA ALA A 74 -22.53 -25.18 22.19
C ALA A 74 -21.86 -23.85 22.66
N LYS A 75 -22.25 -23.30 23.78
CA LYS A 75 -21.30 -22.50 24.52
C LYS A 75 -20.24 -23.51 24.99
N GLY A 76 -19.45 -23.97 23.98
CA GLY A 76 -18.29 -24.80 24.23
C GLY A 76 -17.42 -24.13 25.26
N GLU A 77 -16.53 -24.85 25.88
CA GLU A 77 -15.54 -24.34 26.84
C GLU A 77 -14.79 -23.08 26.37
N ASN A 78 -14.90 -22.72 25.09
CA ASN A 78 -14.26 -21.58 24.44
C ASN A 78 -15.19 -20.38 24.19
N GLY A 79 -16.45 -20.37 24.62
CA GLY A 79 -17.35 -19.22 24.41
C GLY A 79 -17.72 -18.94 22.95
N GLU A 80 -17.70 -19.94 22.09
CA GLU A 80 -17.85 -19.79 20.64
C GLU A 80 -19.22 -19.28 20.16
N ASN A 81 -20.21 -19.18 21.05
CA ASN A 81 -21.57 -18.76 20.73
C ASN A 81 -21.86 -17.29 20.99
N GLU A 82 -20.87 -16.54 21.45
CA GLU A 82 -21.04 -15.13 21.72
C GLU A 82 -20.54 -14.28 20.54
N TYR A 83 -21.05 -13.06 20.46
CA TYR A 83 -20.48 -12.07 19.57
C TYR A 83 -19.08 -11.71 20.03
N GLU A 84 -18.09 -12.03 19.24
CA GLU A 84 -16.71 -11.62 19.46
C GLU A 84 -16.45 -10.33 18.69
N PHE A 85 -16.19 -9.25 19.43
CA PHE A 85 -15.78 -8.00 18.86
C PHE A 85 -14.25 -7.95 18.88
N THR A 86 -13.66 -7.88 17.71
CA THR A 86 -12.23 -7.71 17.56
C THR A 86 -11.93 -6.36 16.91
N GLU A 87 -10.90 -5.70 17.37
CA GLU A 87 -10.52 -4.38 16.91
C GLU A 87 -9.11 -4.40 16.36
N ARG A 88 -8.95 -3.80 15.19
CA ARG A 88 -7.65 -3.46 14.63
C ARG A 88 -7.61 -1.96 14.39
N TYR A 89 -6.40 -1.41 14.34
CA TYR A 89 -6.25 0.04 14.33
C TYR A 89 -5.47 0.52 13.13
N LEU A 90 -5.87 1.66 12.59
CA LEU A 90 -5.07 2.50 11.70
C LEU A 90 -4.53 3.66 12.54
N THR A 91 -3.20 3.80 12.54
CA THR A 91 -2.49 4.85 13.28
C THR A 91 -1.55 5.59 12.32
N PRO A 92 -2.08 6.55 11.54
CA PRO A 92 -1.28 7.25 10.54
C PRO A 92 -0.04 7.89 11.16
N GLN A 93 1.12 7.65 10.54
CA GLN A 93 2.41 8.17 10.95
C GLN A 93 2.82 9.31 10.04
N ASP A 94 3.41 10.36 10.64
CA ASP A 94 3.86 11.55 9.93
C ASP A 94 5.13 11.29 9.14
N PHE A 95 5.14 11.77 7.90
CA PHE A 95 6.36 11.92 7.12
C PHE A 95 6.24 13.08 6.15
N MET A 96 7.36 13.57 5.68
CA MET A 96 7.38 14.71 4.77
C MET A 96 8.35 14.49 3.62
N VAL A 97 8.04 15.13 2.51
CA VAL A 97 8.97 15.38 1.41
C VAL A 97 9.44 16.82 1.56
N TYR A 98 10.74 17.00 1.62
CA TYR A 98 11.37 18.33 1.66
C TYR A 98 12.49 18.36 0.64
N LEU A 99 12.47 19.34 -0.25
CA LEU A 99 13.47 19.53 -1.28
C LEU A 99 13.79 21.04 -1.39
N GLU A 100 15.07 21.34 -1.38
CA GLU A 100 15.57 22.68 -1.71
C GLU A 100 16.15 22.67 -3.11
N PHE A 101 15.93 23.73 -3.86
CA PHE A 101 16.51 23.87 -5.18
C PHE A 101 16.91 25.32 -5.48
N ASN A 102 17.97 25.46 -6.27
CA ASN A 102 18.45 26.70 -6.76
C ASN A 102 18.07 26.85 -8.25
N PRO A 103 17.24 27.84 -8.64
CA PRO A 103 16.86 28.02 -10.03
C PRO A 103 18.06 28.25 -10.97
N ARG A 104 19.16 28.83 -10.49
CA ARG A 104 20.37 29.05 -11.29
C ARG A 104 20.99 27.77 -11.83
N ASP A 105 20.94 26.69 -11.07
CA ASP A 105 21.56 25.42 -11.48
C ASP A 105 20.88 24.83 -12.72
N TYR A 106 19.63 25.22 -12.95
CA TYR A 106 18.81 24.76 -14.06
C TYR A 106 18.74 25.75 -15.24
N GLU A 107 19.30 26.95 -15.12
CA GLU A 107 19.24 28.00 -16.14
C GLU A 107 19.65 27.51 -17.53
N LYS A 108 20.71 26.74 -17.63
CA LYS A 108 21.23 26.19 -18.88
C LYS A 108 20.27 25.21 -19.58
N TYR A 109 19.39 24.57 -18.84
CA TYR A 109 18.40 23.60 -19.38
C TYR A 109 17.11 24.28 -19.86
N TRP A 110 16.83 25.51 -19.38
CA TRP A 110 15.58 26.23 -19.68
C TRP A 110 15.74 27.37 -20.69
N ARG A 111 16.92 27.52 -21.24
CA ARG A 111 17.28 28.59 -22.13
C ARG A 111 16.37 28.69 -23.37
N PHE A 112 15.80 27.59 -23.83
CA PHE A 112 14.91 27.56 -24.98
C PHE A 112 13.47 28.03 -24.68
N ALA A 113 13.07 28.06 -23.42
CA ALA A 113 11.70 28.38 -23.01
C ALA A 113 11.56 29.78 -22.40
N GLN A 114 12.69 30.50 -22.22
CA GLN A 114 12.69 31.82 -21.58
C GLN A 114 13.13 32.94 -22.48
N PRO A 115 12.47 34.12 -22.43
CA PRO A 115 12.92 35.32 -23.08
C PRO A 115 14.26 35.79 -22.47
N GLU A 116 15.04 36.55 -23.25
CA GLU A 116 16.36 37.09 -22.88
C GLU A 116 16.36 37.82 -21.54
N GLY A 117 17.34 37.53 -20.67
CA GLY A 117 17.60 38.20 -19.40
C GLY A 117 17.96 37.29 -18.24
N ASN A 118 18.27 37.85 -17.08
CA ASN A 118 18.79 37.13 -15.92
C ASN A 118 17.69 36.39 -15.15
N LEU A 119 17.82 35.08 -14.96
CA LEU A 119 16.85 34.19 -14.33
C LEU A 119 16.60 34.49 -12.85
N VAL A 120 17.58 35.09 -12.18
CA VAL A 120 17.56 35.32 -10.72
C VAL A 120 16.42 36.23 -10.27
N PHE A 121 15.87 37.04 -11.18
CA PHE A 121 14.84 38.01 -10.86
C PHE A 121 13.55 37.85 -11.66
N ARG A 122 13.34 36.70 -12.31
CA ARG A 122 12.15 36.41 -13.12
C ARG A 122 11.26 35.40 -12.47
N GLU A 123 9.97 35.50 -12.81
CA GLU A 123 9.00 34.44 -12.51
C GLU A 123 9.36 33.21 -13.35
N LEU A 124 9.36 32.05 -12.70
CA LEU A 124 9.54 30.77 -13.38
C LEU A 124 8.31 30.51 -14.27
N ASP A 125 8.55 30.12 -15.53
CA ASP A 125 7.46 29.78 -16.44
C ASP A 125 6.51 28.74 -15.79
N PRO A 126 5.18 28.99 -15.76
CA PRO A 126 4.21 28.08 -15.17
C PRO A 126 4.29 26.65 -15.69
N LYS A 127 4.70 26.45 -16.96
CA LYS A 127 4.89 25.12 -17.54
C LYS A 127 6.06 24.37 -16.91
N ILE A 128 7.13 25.06 -16.57
CA ILE A 128 8.31 24.47 -15.92
C ILE A 128 7.96 24.12 -14.48
N GLN A 129 7.25 25.00 -13.77
CA GLN A 129 6.75 24.73 -12.42
C GLN A 129 5.87 23.47 -12.41
N ALA A 130 4.91 23.40 -13.32
CA ALA A 130 4.03 22.25 -13.45
C ALA A 130 4.79 20.95 -13.74
N THR A 131 5.83 21.01 -14.60
CA THR A 131 6.64 19.83 -14.91
C THR A 131 7.44 19.35 -13.70
N MET A 132 8.04 20.29 -12.93
CA MET A 132 8.78 19.94 -11.71
C MET A 132 7.87 19.33 -10.65
N LEU A 133 6.69 19.93 -10.43
CA LEU A 133 5.69 19.41 -9.51
C LEU A 133 5.22 18.01 -9.93
N ARG A 134 4.97 17.80 -11.21
CA ARG A 134 4.59 16.49 -11.75
C ARG A 134 5.64 15.42 -11.48
N LEU A 135 6.92 15.70 -11.80
CA LEU A 135 8.01 14.75 -11.55
C LEU A 135 8.14 14.40 -10.06
N LEU A 136 7.95 15.38 -9.18
CA LEU A 136 8.00 15.17 -7.74
C LEU A 136 6.81 14.34 -7.24
N ILE A 137 5.63 14.58 -7.80
CA ILE A 137 4.42 13.82 -7.54
C ILE A 137 4.61 12.37 -8.02
N ASP A 138 5.13 12.16 -9.23
CA ASP A 138 5.39 10.82 -9.79
C ASP A 138 6.38 10.06 -8.90
N LYS A 139 7.45 10.71 -8.46
CA LYS A 139 8.42 10.08 -7.55
C LYS A 139 7.84 9.75 -6.17
N LYS A 140 6.96 10.60 -5.66
CA LYS A 140 6.22 10.31 -4.42
C LYS A 140 5.28 9.11 -4.61
N ASN A 141 4.62 9.01 -5.75
CA ASN A 141 3.70 7.91 -6.03
C ASN A 141 4.42 6.57 -6.14
N GLU A 142 5.58 6.54 -6.79
CA GLU A 142 6.46 5.38 -6.83
C GLU A 142 6.85 4.94 -5.40
N TYR A 143 7.24 5.91 -4.57
CA TYR A 143 7.57 5.64 -3.16
C TYR A 143 6.39 5.04 -2.40
N ILE A 144 5.20 5.65 -2.48
CA ILE A 144 4.01 5.17 -1.78
C ILE A 144 3.66 3.75 -2.25
N GLY A 145 3.78 3.47 -3.55
CA GLY A 145 3.52 2.15 -4.11
C GLY A 145 4.34 1.03 -3.52
N ASN A 146 5.61 1.31 -3.37
CA ASN A 146 6.51 0.36 -2.73
C ASN A 146 6.26 0.30 -1.22
N ALA A 147 6.13 1.47 -0.57
CA ALA A 147 5.98 1.56 0.88
C ALA A 147 4.73 0.84 1.42
N ILE A 148 3.60 0.86 0.69
CA ILE A 148 2.40 0.11 1.07
C ILE A 148 2.72 -1.36 1.33
N TRP A 149 3.58 -1.96 0.52
CA TRP A 149 3.92 -3.38 0.61
C TRP A 149 5.14 -3.65 1.47
N THR A 150 6.22 -2.89 1.31
CA THR A 150 7.55 -3.21 1.84
C THR A 150 8.00 -2.35 3.02
N SER A 151 7.23 -1.36 3.45
CA SER A 151 7.60 -0.50 4.58
C SER A 151 7.61 -1.26 5.90
N ALA A 152 8.51 -0.85 6.79
CA ALA A 152 8.54 -1.32 8.18
C ALA A 152 8.95 -0.18 9.10
N LYS A 153 8.14 0.09 10.13
CA LYS A 153 8.40 1.16 11.10
C LYS A 153 9.75 0.95 11.79
N GLY A 154 10.58 1.99 11.74
CA GLY A 154 11.95 1.92 12.28
C GLY A 154 12.99 1.32 11.31
N GLY A 155 12.60 0.94 10.10
CA GLY A 155 13.49 0.44 9.05
C GLY A 155 13.77 -1.07 9.15
N SER A 156 14.67 -1.56 8.29
CA SER A 156 14.94 -3.01 8.14
C SER A 156 15.43 -3.68 9.42
N ALA A 157 16.25 -3.01 10.21
CA ALA A 157 16.73 -3.55 11.49
C ALA A 157 15.61 -3.78 12.50
N ALA A 158 14.64 -2.85 12.54
CA ALA A 158 13.47 -2.96 13.42
C ALA A 158 12.37 -3.86 12.84
N ALA A 159 12.41 -4.16 11.55
CA ALA A 159 11.43 -5.02 10.90
C ALA A 159 11.40 -6.43 11.50
N GLY A 160 12.55 -6.93 11.94
CA GLY A 160 12.65 -8.29 12.47
C GLY A 160 12.28 -9.37 11.46
N ILE A 161 12.60 -9.15 10.17
CA ILE A 161 12.29 -10.05 9.06
C ILE A 161 13.58 -10.52 8.40
N THR A 162 13.71 -11.83 8.22
CA THR A 162 14.74 -12.44 7.40
C THR A 162 14.26 -12.47 5.96
N CYS A 163 14.98 -11.77 5.08
CA CYS A 163 14.70 -11.72 3.65
C CYS A 163 15.44 -12.84 2.93
N PRO A 164 14.91 -13.40 1.83
CA PRO A 164 15.65 -14.31 0.95
C PRO A 164 16.87 -13.61 0.35
N ALA A 165 17.84 -14.40 -0.11
CA ALA A 165 19.01 -13.88 -0.82
C ALA A 165 18.55 -13.15 -2.11
N ASP A 166 19.25 -12.10 -2.46
CA ASP A 166 19.00 -11.30 -3.69
C ASP A 166 17.58 -10.71 -3.84
N SER A 167 16.80 -10.66 -2.75
CA SER A 167 15.45 -10.14 -2.76
C SER A 167 15.33 -8.76 -2.10
N ILE A 168 14.19 -8.10 -2.30
CA ILE A 168 13.91 -6.78 -1.72
C ILE A 168 13.90 -6.87 -0.19
N ILE A 169 14.69 -6.00 0.46
CA ILE A 169 14.74 -5.91 1.92
C ILE A 169 13.52 -5.11 2.41
N ILE A 170 12.75 -5.69 3.34
CA ILE A 170 11.62 -5.01 3.97
C ILE A 170 12.13 -3.86 4.87
N GLY A 171 11.56 -2.66 4.71
CA GLY A 171 11.98 -1.47 5.44
C GLY A 171 13.31 -0.86 4.97
N ARG A 172 13.68 -1.08 3.70
CA ARG A 172 14.91 -0.52 3.11
C ARG A 172 14.83 1.00 2.96
N ASN A 173 15.97 1.65 3.01
CA ASN A 173 16.13 3.08 2.74
C ASN A 173 15.17 3.95 3.57
N LYS A 174 14.26 4.65 2.90
CA LYS A 174 13.27 5.57 3.50
C LYS A 174 11.91 4.92 3.75
N GLU A 175 11.73 3.63 3.44
CA GLU A 175 10.50 2.87 3.68
C GLU A 175 10.39 2.45 5.16
N LYS A 176 10.38 3.44 6.08
CA LYS A 176 10.52 3.21 7.54
C LYS A 176 9.49 3.93 8.40
N TYR A 177 8.53 4.58 7.79
CA TYR A 177 7.62 5.45 8.56
C TYR A 177 6.43 4.69 9.14
N PHE A 178 5.89 3.72 8.44
CA PHE A 178 4.77 2.88 8.88
C PHE A 178 5.01 1.41 8.52
N ASP A 179 4.16 0.51 9.04
CA ASP A 179 4.26 -0.91 8.72
C ASP A 179 3.44 -1.24 7.47
N GLY A 180 4.12 -1.76 6.45
CA GLY A 180 3.52 -2.22 5.22
C GLY A 180 2.78 -3.55 5.35
N VAL A 181 2.04 -3.91 4.31
CA VAL A 181 1.17 -5.10 4.29
C VAL A 181 1.96 -6.39 4.55
N ILE A 182 3.14 -6.56 3.94
CA ILE A 182 3.95 -7.77 4.11
C ILE A 182 4.44 -7.91 5.56
N LYS A 183 4.91 -6.82 6.15
CA LYS A 183 5.30 -6.80 7.56
C LYS A 183 4.15 -7.22 8.46
N ARG A 184 2.96 -6.64 8.27
CA ARG A 184 1.76 -6.99 9.03
C ARG A 184 1.31 -8.43 8.83
N ILE A 185 1.43 -8.98 7.61
CA ILE A 185 1.14 -10.40 7.33
C ILE A 185 2.11 -11.30 8.11
N ILE A 186 3.42 -11.04 8.03
CA ILE A 186 4.44 -11.88 8.67
C ILE A 186 4.30 -11.84 10.19
N ASP A 187 4.07 -10.66 10.76
CA ASP A 187 3.82 -10.52 12.20
C ASP A 187 2.55 -11.25 12.62
N ASN A 188 1.48 -11.16 11.82
CA ASN A 188 0.22 -11.84 12.13
C ASN A 188 0.33 -13.37 12.04
N ILE A 189 1.05 -13.93 11.08
CA ILE A 189 1.29 -15.39 10.97
C ILE A 189 1.99 -15.91 12.22
N ASN A 190 2.91 -15.13 12.80
CA ASN A 190 3.76 -15.54 13.92
C ASN A 190 3.28 -14.96 15.26
N ALA A 191 2.14 -14.29 15.30
CA ALA A 191 1.64 -13.62 16.49
C ALA A 191 1.15 -14.59 17.56
N THR A 192 1.38 -14.22 18.79
CA THR A 192 0.87 -14.92 20.00
C THR A 192 0.00 -13.99 20.86
N ASP A 193 0.05 -12.68 20.61
CA ASP A 193 -0.72 -11.69 21.35
C ASP A 193 -2.08 -11.40 20.70
N LYS A 194 -3.06 -11.02 21.54
CA LYS A 194 -4.44 -10.79 21.08
C LYS A 194 -4.60 -9.61 20.13
N GLU A 195 -3.77 -8.57 20.25
CA GLU A 195 -3.87 -7.39 19.37
C GLU A 195 -3.49 -7.73 17.94
N THR A 196 -2.40 -8.47 17.78
CA THR A 196 -1.91 -8.85 16.44
C THR A 196 -2.77 -9.92 15.79
N ILE A 197 -3.33 -10.86 16.55
CA ILE A 197 -4.21 -11.93 16.04
C ILE A 197 -5.69 -11.56 16.02
N ALA A 198 -6.06 -10.34 16.39
CA ALA A 198 -7.45 -9.87 16.32
C ALA A 198 -8.05 -10.15 14.93
N GLY A 199 -9.19 -10.85 14.88
CA GLY A 199 -9.79 -11.32 13.63
C GLY A 199 -9.15 -12.57 13.01
N GLY A 200 -8.28 -13.27 13.74
CA GLY A 200 -7.61 -14.51 13.32
C GLY A 200 -6.23 -14.27 12.70
N GLN A 201 -5.53 -15.36 12.44
CA GLN A 201 -4.20 -15.34 11.80
C GLN A 201 -4.29 -15.47 10.29
N CYS A 202 -3.36 -14.84 9.56
CA CYS A 202 -3.18 -15.08 8.13
C CYS A 202 -2.74 -16.54 7.88
N VAL A 203 -3.25 -17.12 6.80
CA VAL A 203 -2.99 -18.52 6.46
C VAL A 203 -1.70 -18.62 5.63
N LEU A 204 -0.66 -19.19 6.19
CA LEU A 204 0.58 -19.46 5.46
C LEU A 204 0.43 -20.71 4.57
N ALA A 205 0.48 -20.53 3.25
CA ALA A 205 0.40 -21.63 2.28
C ALA A 205 1.73 -22.34 2.07
N GLY A 206 2.82 -21.58 2.06
CA GLY A 206 4.18 -22.11 1.90
C GLY A 206 5.21 -21.03 2.20
N ASN A 207 6.46 -21.44 2.40
CA ASN A 207 7.56 -20.58 2.82
C ASN A 207 8.85 -20.84 2.03
N THR A 208 8.74 -21.27 0.80
CA THR A 208 9.87 -21.55 -0.11
C THR A 208 10.04 -20.44 -1.11
N GLU A 209 11.26 -20.28 -1.61
CA GLU A 209 11.55 -19.40 -2.74
C GLU A 209 10.86 -19.88 -4.01
N LEU A 210 10.60 -18.97 -4.93
CA LEU A 210 9.92 -19.19 -6.20
C LEU A 210 10.89 -18.86 -7.35
N PRO A 211 11.84 -19.76 -7.64
CA PRO A 211 12.88 -19.50 -8.64
C PRO A 211 12.38 -19.62 -10.10
N ASP A 212 11.32 -20.39 -10.33
CA ASP A 212 10.83 -20.70 -11.66
C ASP A 212 9.29 -20.76 -11.71
N GLY A 213 8.74 -20.78 -12.93
CA GLY A 213 7.29 -20.81 -13.17
C GLY A 213 6.59 -22.07 -12.62
N ALA A 214 7.30 -23.20 -12.53
CA ALA A 214 6.77 -24.44 -11.94
C ALA A 214 6.58 -24.29 -10.43
N ALA A 215 7.53 -23.64 -9.74
CA ALA A 215 7.41 -23.32 -8.32
C ALA A 215 6.24 -22.34 -8.07
N VAL A 216 6.07 -21.34 -8.92
CA VAL A 216 4.95 -20.39 -8.86
C VAL A 216 3.60 -21.12 -9.04
N GLU A 217 3.47 -22.00 -10.03
CA GLU A 217 2.26 -22.80 -10.23
C GLU A 217 1.93 -23.65 -8.99
N LYS A 218 2.94 -24.35 -8.44
CA LYS A 218 2.79 -25.14 -7.22
C LYS A 218 2.36 -24.29 -6.02
N ALA A 219 2.91 -23.08 -5.89
CA ALA A 219 2.53 -22.13 -4.84
C ALA A 219 1.08 -21.67 -5.00
N LEU A 220 0.64 -21.33 -6.23
CA LEU A 220 -0.75 -20.96 -6.52
C LEU A 220 -1.73 -22.08 -6.15
N TYR A 221 -1.42 -23.35 -6.49
CA TYR A 221 -2.22 -24.49 -6.06
C TYR A 221 -2.20 -24.66 -4.54
N GLY A 222 -1.07 -24.45 -3.89
CA GLY A 222 -0.94 -24.50 -2.43
C GLY A 222 -1.82 -23.46 -1.73
N ILE A 223 -1.79 -22.22 -2.22
CA ILE A 223 -2.65 -21.12 -1.75
C ILE A 223 -4.12 -21.48 -1.94
N TRP A 224 -4.50 -21.93 -3.14
CA TRP A 224 -5.88 -22.29 -3.43
C TRP A 224 -6.38 -23.44 -2.55
N LYS A 225 -5.54 -24.42 -2.28
CA LYS A 225 -5.88 -25.56 -1.42
C LYS A 225 -6.16 -25.13 0.02
N LYS A 226 -5.35 -24.19 0.55
CA LYS A 226 -5.50 -23.66 1.92
C LYS A 226 -6.53 -22.53 2.04
N CYS A 227 -6.99 -21.98 0.92
CA CYS A 227 -8.00 -20.94 0.94
C CYS A 227 -9.31 -21.46 1.57
N PRO A 228 -9.89 -20.78 2.58
CA PRO A 228 -11.15 -21.15 3.19
C PRO A 228 -12.28 -21.24 2.16
N LYS A 229 -13.09 -22.30 2.24
CA LYS A 229 -14.14 -22.56 1.25
C LYS A 229 -15.16 -21.43 1.12
N GLN A 230 -15.43 -20.75 2.23
CA GLN A 230 -16.40 -19.65 2.31
C GLN A 230 -16.02 -18.46 1.44
N ILE A 231 -14.72 -18.11 1.40
CA ILE A 231 -14.24 -16.95 0.65
C ILE A 231 -13.98 -17.23 -0.84
N ARG A 232 -13.87 -18.50 -1.25
CA ARG A 232 -13.61 -18.86 -2.66
C ARG A 232 -14.65 -18.31 -3.64
N LYS A 233 -15.88 -18.08 -3.17
CA LYS A 233 -16.98 -17.54 -3.99
C LYS A 233 -16.95 -16.02 -4.13
N LYS A 234 -16.22 -15.31 -3.26
CA LYS A 234 -16.17 -13.83 -3.27
C LYS A 234 -15.65 -13.32 -4.62
N ALA A 235 -16.32 -12.33 -5.19
CA ALA A 235 -15.99 -11.78 -6.51
C ALA A 235 -14.64 -11.03 -6.48
N GLY A 236 -14.37 -10.28 -5.42
CA GLY A 236 -13.15 -9.48 -5.24
C GLY A 236 -11.90 -10.27 -4.85
N LEU A 237 -11.98 -11.61 -4.82
CA LEU A 237 -10.83 -12.44 -4.48
C LEU A 237 -9.78 -12.40 -5.60
N THR A 238 -8.58 -11.91 -5.30
CA THR A 238 -7.51 -11.64 -6.26
C THR A 238 -6.19 -12.22 -5.75
N PHE A 239 -5.43 -12.83 -6.66
CA PHE A 239 -4.02 -13.17 -6.42
C PHE A 239 -3.15 -11.97 -6.76
N ILE A 240 -2.27 -11.60 -5.87
CA ILE A 240 -1.31 -10.52 -6.07
C ILE A 240 0.09 -11.09 -5.96
N MET A 241 0.96 -10.77 -6.93
CA MET A 241 2.34 -11.24 -6.99
C MET A 241 3.24 -10.21 -7.67
N ASN A 242 4.54 -10.42 -7.61
CA ASN A 242 5.52 -9.60 -8.33
C ASN A 242 5.47 -9.89 -9.85
N PHE A 243 5.88 -8.91 -10.66
CA PHE A 243 5.96 -9.05 -12.12
C PHE A 243 6.89 -10.17 -12.54
N GLU A 244 8.03 -10.33 -11.90
CA GLU A 244 9.01 -11.39 -12.27
C GLU A 244 8.44 -12.79 -12.08
N GLN A 245 7.74 -13.03 -10.97
CA GLN A 245 7.07 -14.32 -10.76
C GLN A 245 5.92 -14.53 -11.75
N TRP A 246 5.23 -13.47 -12.13
CA TRP A 246 4.17 -13.56 -13.12
C TRP A 246 4.74 -13.89 -14.50
N ASP A 247 5.83 -13.23 -14.92
CA ASP A 247 6.49 -13.51 -16.20
C ASP A 247 7.03 -14.94 -16.26
N ALA A 248 7.67 -15.42 -15.18
CA ALA A 248 8.13 -16.80 -15.08
C ALA A 248 6.98 -17.81 -15.18
N TYR A 249 5.83 -17.50 -14.54
CA TYR A 249 4.63 -18.32 -14.61
C TYR A 249 4.05 -18.34 -16.03
N ASP A 250 3.93 -17.17 -16.66
CA ASP A 250 3.37 -17.04 -18.02
C ASP A 250 4.22 -17.78 -19.05
N GLN A 251 5.55 -17.64 -18.97
CA GLN A 251 6.48 -18.40 -19.83
C GLN A 251 6.30 -19.90 -19.61
N TYR A 252 6.27 -20.35 -18.34
CA TYR A 252 6.10 -21.77 -18.02
C TYR A 252 4.78 -22.34 -18.57
N VAL A 253 3.66 -21.60 -18.45
CA VAL A 253 2.36 -22.04 -19.01
C VAL A 253 2.40 -22.04 -20.52
N SER A 254 3.10 -21.10 -21.15
CA SER A 254 3.24 -21.02 -22.61
C SER A 254 4.06 -22.15 -23.19
N ASP A 255 5.06 -22.64 -22.46
CA ASP A 255 5.96 -23.74 -22.86
C ASP A 255 5.30 -25.12 -22.70
N LYS A 256 4.18 -25.23 -21.99
CA LYS A 256 3.45 -26.50 -21.87
C LYS A 256 2.93 -26.96 -23.24
N MET A 257 3.21 -28.21 -23.59
CA MET A 257 2.84 -28.84 -24.86
C MET A 257 1.33 -28.84 -25.15
N VAL A 258 0.52 -28.79 -24.13
CA VAL A 258 -0.95 -28.70 -24.22
C VAL A 258 -1.36 -27.27 -23.85
N LYS A 259 -1.66 -26.48 -24.87
CA LYS A 259 -2.27 -25.17 -24.69
C LYS A 259 -3.70 -25.37 -24.19
N TYR A 260 -3.89 -25.32 -22.89
CA TYR A 260 -5.23 -25.24 -22.31
C TYR A 260 -5.92 -23.95 -22.75
N SER A 261 -7.24 -23.92 -22.73
CA SER A 261 -8.07 -22.72 -22.97
C SER A 261 -7.72 -21.54 -22.02
N GLU A 262 -6.87 -21.78 -21.04
CA GLU A 262 -6.32 -20.76 -20.14
C GLU A 262 -5.29 -19.84 -20.81
N ASN A 263 -4.78 -20.21 -21.98
CA ASN A 263 -3.76 -19.43 -22.71
C ASN A 263 -4.36 -18.42 -23.73
N THR A 264 -5.65 -18.16 -23.65
CA THR A 264 -6.28 -17.01 -24.32
C THR A 264 -5.96 -15.72 -23.56
N GLU A 265 -5.79 -14.59 -24.24
CA GLU A 265 -5.48 -13.29 -23.63
C GLU A 265 -6.41 -12.95 -22.44
N ILE A 266 -7.67 -13.38 -22.49
CA ILE A 266 -8.66 -13.19 -21.43
C ILE A 266 -8.34 -14.03 -20.19
N ASN A 267 -7.74 -15.20 -20.34
CA ASN A 267 -7.47 -16.14 -19.24
C ASN A 267 -6.03 -16.07 -18.72
N ARG A 268 -5.13 -15.37 -19.43
CA ARG A 268 -3.73 -15.21 -19.08
C ARG A 268 -3.53 -14.68 -17.65
N TYR A 269 -4.40 -13.77 -17.22
CA TYR A 269 -4.39 -13.16 -15.88
C TYR A 269 -5.37 -13.83 -14.91
N ARG A 270 -5.66 -15.13 -15.09
CA ARG A 270 -6.59 -15.85 -14.23
C ARG A 270 -6.06 -17.21 -13.81
N PHE A 271 -6.28 -17.53 -12.53
CA PHE A 271 -6.03 -18.86 -11.98
C PHE A 271 -7.30 -19.35 -11.27
N LYS A 272 -7.81 -20.53 -11.65
CA LYS A 272 -9.07 -21.06 -11.12
C LYS A 272 -10.25 -20.07 -11.18
N GLY A 273 -10.30 -19.26 -12.25
CA GLY A 273 -11.32 -18.25 -12.47
C GLY A 273 -11.15 -16.96 -11.64
N LYS A 274 -10.12 -16.86 -10.79
CA LYS A 274 -9.78 -15.66 -10.03
C LYS A 274 -8.67 -14.89 -10.74
N ARG A 275 -8.71 -13.56 -10.61
CA ARG A 275 -7.75 -12.66 -11.23
C ARG A 275 -6.37 -12.84 -10.60
N ILE A 276 -5.34 -12.85 -11.43
CA ILE A 276 -3.94 -12.65 -11.04
C ILE A 276 -3.57 -11.23 -11.38
N LEU A 277 -2.95 -10.52 -10.45
CA LEU A 277 -2.52 -9.15 -10.64
C LEU A 277 -1.04 -9.02 -10.30
N PRO A 278 -0.18 -8.80 -11.30
CA PRO A 278 1.21 -8.45 -11.06
C PRO A 278 1.32 -6.99 -10.60
N LEU A 279 2.08 -6.72 -9.54
CA LEU A 279 2.37 -5.39 -9.02
C LEU A 279 3.88 -5.20 -8.81
N VAL A 280 4.36 -4.00 -9.11
CA VAL A 280 5.78 -3.64 -8.95
C VAL A 280 6.18 -3.56 -7.47
N GLY A 281 5.29 -3.10 -6.59
CA GLY A 281 5.59 -2.85 -5.18
C GLY A 281 5.66 -4.10 -4.30
N ILE A 282 5.27 -5.27 -4.81
CA ILE A 282 5.31 -6.51 -4.03
C ILE A 282 6.72 -7.10 -4.06
N PRO A 283 7.26 -7.53 -2.91
CA PRO A 283 8.55 -8.18 -2.88
C PRO A 283 8.50 -9.55 -3.58
N GLU A 284 9.64 -9.94 -4.12
CA GLU A 284 9.85 -11.22 -4.77
C GLU A 284 9.51 -12.39 -3.84
N HIS A 285 9.24 -13.56 -4.42
CA HIS A 285 8.92 -14.80 -3.69
C HIS A 285 7.71 -14.67 -2.77
N THR A 286 6.81 -13.71 -3.06
CA THR A 286 5.59 -13.49 -2.28
C THR A 286 4.35 -13.48 -3.17
N ILE A 287 3.37 -14.29 -2.83
CA ILE A 287 2.05 -14.32 -3.46
C ILE A 287 1.00 -14.20 -2.37
N VAL A 288 0.10 -13.23 -2.52
CA VAL A 288 -0.97 -12.97 -1.55
C VAL A 288 -2.32 -13.19 -2.23
N LEU A 289 -3.19 -13.94 -1.59
CA LEU A 289 -4.60 -14.11 -1.99
C LEU A 289 -5.49 -13.48 -0.93
N GLY A 290 -6.35 -12.58 -1.34
CA GLY A 290 -7.32 -11.93 -0.46
C GLY A 290 -8.42 -11.22 -1.23
N GLU A 291 -9.41 -10.74 -0.53
CA GLU A 291 -10.44 -9.87 -1.09
C GLU A 291 -9.96 -8.42 -1.06
N PHE A 292 -9.63 -7.90 -2.24
CA PHE A 292 -9.08 -6.57 -2.41
C PHE A 292 -9.99 -5.78 -3.35
N THR A 293 -10.62 -4.74 -2.81
CA THR A 293 -11.56 -3.87 -3.52
C THR A 293 -11.43 -2.43 -3.01
N THR A 294 -12.04 -1.47 -3.69
CA THR A 294 -12.15 -0.08 -3.20
C THR A 294 -13.26 0.10 -2.17
N GLY A 295 -14.18 -0.86 -2.07
CA GLY A 295 -15.32 -0.78 -1.16
C GLY A 295 -14.98 -1.06 0.30
N MET A 296 -15.96 -0.85 1.18
CA MET A 296 -15.84 -1.16 2.61
C MET A 296 -15.59 -2.65 2.89
N ASP A 297 -15.92 -3.53 1.95
CA ASP A 297 -15.68 -4.97 2.03
C ASP A 297 -14.21 -5.35 1.80
N SER A 298 -13.38 -4.40 1.40
CA SER A 298 -11.95 -4.62 1.19
C SER A 298 -11.28 -5.11 2.46
N ASN A 299 -10.37 -6.04 2.30
CA ASN A 299 -9.54 -6.51 3.39
C ASN A 299 -8.29 -5.64 3.63
N LEU A 300 -7.95 -4.79 2.68
CA LEU A 300 -6.84 -3.88 2.77
C LEU A 300 -7.34 -2.45 2.90
N TRP A 301 -7.00 -1.80 4.00
CA TRP A 301 -7.38 -0.43 4.29
C TRP A 301 -6.17 0.47 4.47
N MET A 302 -6.27 1.68 3.96
CA MET A 302 -5.30 2.74 4.16
C MET A 302 -5.96 3.91 4.86
N GLY A 303 -5.36 4.34 5.97
CA GLY A 303 -5.73 5.54 6.69
C GLY A 303 -4.83 6.69 6.27
N VAL A 304 -5.43 7.83 5.96
CA VAL A 304 -4.73 9.06 5.60
C VAL A 304 -5.32 10.25 6.33
N ASP A 305 -4.49 11.23 6.63
CA ASP A 305 -4.94 12.51 7.16
C ASP A 305 -4.55 13.63 6.20
N TYR A 306 -5.57 14.16 5.53
CA TYR A 306 -5.44 15.31 4.64
C TYR A 306 -6.37 16.46 5.07
N ALA A 307 -7.36 16.17 5.91
CA ALA A 307 -8.52 17.05 6.08
C ALA A 307 -8.22 18.31 6.90
N ASN A 308 -7.14 18.34 7.68
CA ASN A 308 -6.85 19.43 8.61
C ASN A 308 -5.53 20.15 8.37
N ASP A 309 -4.72 19.72 7.40
CA ASP A 309 -3.46 20.37 7.08
C ASP A 309 -3.66 21.40 5.96
N THR A 310 -3.81 22.65 6.35
CA THR A 310 -3.93 23.79 5.42
C THR A 310 -2.66 24.03 4.58
N GLU A 311 -1.56 23.33 4.89
CA GLU A 311 -0.26 23.47 4.22
C GLU A 311 0.34 22.11 3.81
N VAL A 312 -0.47 21.23 3.20
CA VAL A 312 0.04 19.91 2.74
C VAL A 312 1.10 20.05 1.67
N LEU A 313 0.95 21.03 0.79
CA LEU A 313 1.90 21.35 -0.27
C LEU A 313 2.27 22.83 -0.19
N LYS A 314 3.55 23.12 0.09
CA LYS A 314 4.08 24.48 0.14
C LYS A 314 5.28 24.60 -0.77
N VAL A 315 5.27 25.62 -1.62
CA VAL A 315 6.41 26.05 -2.43
C VAL A 315 6.65 27.50 -2.12
N ASP A 316 7.81 27.84 -1.55
CA ASP A 316 8.13 29.21 -1.16
C ASP A 316 9.65 29.42 -1.19
N ARG A 317 10.07 30.66 -1.01
CA ARG A 317 11.49 30.97 -0.82
C ARG A 317 11.95 30.52 0.57
N LEU A 318 13.18 30.00 0.64
CA LEU A 318 13.77 29.56 1.91
C LEU A 318 13.89 30.71 2.91
N GLN A 319 14.28 31.89 2.41
CA GLN A 319 14.33 33.14 3.16
C GLN A 319 13.99 34.31 2.23
N SER A 320 13.50 35.41 2.78
CA SER A 320 13.09 36.58 1.98
C SER A 320 14.19 37.19 1.12
N ASN A 321 15.45 37.03 1.49
CA ASN A 321 16.65 37.48 0.75
C ASN A 321 17.38 36.33 0.03
N SER A 322 16.84 35.10 0.06
CA SER A 322 17.45 33.94 -0.59
C SER A 322 16.89 33.73 -1.99
N GLU A 323 17.75 33.28 -2.89
CA GLU A 323 17.38 32.80 -4.23
C GLU A 323 16.92 31.34 -4.21
N LEU A 324 17.11 30.65 -3.07
CA LEU A 324 16.73 29.27 -2.89
C LEU A 324 15.23 29.16 -2.65
N PHE A 325 14.62 28.20 -3.32
CA PHE A 325 13.25 27.79 -3.10
C PHE A 325 13.19 26.44 -2.39
N PHE A 326 12.16 26.25 -1.58
CA PHE A 326 11.89 24.94 -1.02
C PHE A 326 10.53 24.43 -1.45
N PHE A 327 10.46 23.11 -1.58
CA PHE A 327 9.24 22.37 -1.77
C PHE A 327 9.03 21.50 -0.52
N GLN A 328 7.87 21.61 0.10
CA GLN A 328 7.50 20.86 1.27
C GLN A 328 6.12 20.22 1.08
N MET A 329 6.03 18.93 1.30
CA MET A 329 4.77 18.20 1.37
C MET A 329 4.74 17.35 2.64
N ARG A 330 3.71 17.51 3.45
CA ARG A 330 3.48 16.70 4.66
C ARG A 330 2.34 15.73 4.43
N MET A 331 2.44 14.54 4.98
CA MET A 331 1.39 13.54 4.89
C MET A 331 1.44 12.58 6.06
N LYS A 332 0.28 12.03 6.40
CA LYS A 332 0.16 10.95 7.38
C LYS A 332 -0.47 9.75 6.70
N MET A 333 0.11 8.59 6.90
CA MET A 333 -0.40 7.36 6.29
C MET A 333 -0.13 6.17 7.20
N ASP A 334 -1.06 5.21 7.15
CA ASP A 334 -0.89 3.86 7.69
C ASP A 334 -1.72 2.88 6.87
N VAL A 335 -1.29 1.63 6.85
CA VAL A 335 -1.96 0.55 6.13
C VAL A 335 -2.22 -0.60 7.07
N ASN A 336 -3.42 -1.18 7.06
CA ASN A 336 -3.72 -2.37 7.86
C ASN A 336 -4.68 -3.32 7.15
N ILE A 337 -4.69 -4.55 7.66
CA ILE A 337 -5.54 -5.65 7.23
C ILE A 337 -6.71 -5.75 8.20
N VAL A 338 -7.93 -5.84 7.69
CA VAL A 338 -9.15 -5.94 8.53
C VAL A 338 -9.41 -7.38 8.98
N ARG A 339 -9.39 -8.33 8.03
CA ARG A 339 -9.74 -9.74 8.26
C ARG A 339 -8.55 -10.65 7.90
N PRO A 340 -7.58 -10.83 8.80
CA PRO A 340 -6.38 -11.63 8.52
C PRO A 340 -6.70 -13.08 8.15
N ALA A 341 -7.70 -13.69 8.78
CA ALA A 341 -8.11 -15.08 8.52
C ALA A 341 -8.57 -15.34 7.07
N GLU A 342 -8.92 -14.28 6.33
CA GLU A 342 -9.30 -14.36 4.91
C GLU A 342 -8.11 -14.17 3.96
N ILE A 343 -6.92 -13.92 4.47
CA ILE A 343 -5.70 -13.77 3.67
C ILE A 343 -4.90 -15.07 3.69
N VAL A 344 -4.59 -15.54 2.49
CA VAL A 344 -3.70 -16.69 2.30
C VAL A 344 -2.44 -16.23 1.59
N VAL A 345 -1.29 -16.52 2.17
CA VAL A 345 -0.01 -16.06 1.66
C VAL A 345 0.97 -17.20 1.43
N HIS A 346 1.74 -17.11 0.36
CA HIS A 346 2.98 -17.84 0.18
C HIS A 346 4.11 -16.81 0.19
N THR A 347 5.08 -16.96 1.10
CA THR A 347 6.19 -16.00 1.17
C THR A 347 7.45 -16.69 1.71
N ALA A 348 8.57 -16.40 1.08
CA ALA A 348 9.88 -16.84 1.55
C ALA A 348 10.43 -15.97 2.72
N TYR A 349 9.81 -14.81 2.94
CA TYR A 349 10.15 -13.93 4.08
C TYR A 349 9.68 -14.54 5.39
N LYS A 350 10.53 -14.50 6.40
CA LYS A 350 10.28 -15.13 7.71
C LYS A 350 10.53 -14.12 8.83
N LYS A 351 9.83 -14.28 9.94
CA LYS A 351 10.18 -13.54 11.16
C LYS A 351 11.56 -13.98 11.62
N ALA A 352 12.43 -13.02 11.89
CA ALA A 352 13.77 -13.32 12.42
C ALA A 352 13.63 -14.00 13.81
N PRO A 353 14.48 -14.98 14.14
CA PRO A 353 14.46 -15.56 15.46
C PRO A 353 14.72 -14.46 16.50
N THR A 354 13.92 -14.45 17.54
CA THR A 354 14.13 -13.55 18.69
C THR A 354 15.40 -14.04 19.40
N THR A 355 16.47 -13.25 19.32
CA THR A 355 17.72 -13.49 20.08
C THR A 355 17.49 -13.25 21.56
#